data_c65e374ed6fb787e3a738fdb98ad32b3
#
_entry.id   c65e374ed6fb787e3a738fdb98ad32b3
#
_cell.length_a   1.000
_cell.length_b   1.000
_cell.length_c   1.000
_cell.angle_alpha   90.00
_cell.angle_beta   90.00
_cell.angle_gamma   90.00
#
_symmetry.space_group_name_H-M   'P 1'
#
loop_
_entity.id
_entity.type
_entity.pdbx_description
1 polymer ?
#
loop_
_entity_poly.entity_id
_entity_poly.type
_entity_poly.pdbx_seq_one_letter_code
_entity_poly.pdbx_strand_id
1 'polypeptide(L)'
;MPKTEASGGIWDTLWGFFASVRLTIILLLSLAGTSIIGTLIPQNKQPMEYLQTFGEFGFRLLSALDFFDMYRSWWFRLLIMLLVVNIIVCSIERLASISKILFVKKPLFRHSRFQKARNRSTFHDDRSPEALQALFLPVLKQKFGYTQVEATDGGVCLFAERWRWSRIGVYVVHLSIVVLLLGSLVGSIFGFEGFVNIPENETVDSIFLRQTGQPFPLPFAIRCDDFAVSFYENGAPKEFRSSLTILENDQPVLQKDIIVNDPLRYRGINLFQSSYGKMAPEDDHDHVEPPEEVDLRITDKATGKSFNQKAAIGQTFDLPNDLGQGKIVDFQEAMQFGGQNLGPGLIVEVLPHEGEKVQILLPLHFPNFDKMRGGALVFTVLGQKQREFKPEDKVERYYTGLQVTQDPGVPVVYTGFVGMIIGFIITFFMSHQTVCVELTARGGQTHVAVAGIADRNKLGMERKTEQLAGRLKSL
;
A
#
# COMPACT_ATOMS: atom_id res chain seq x y z
N MET A 1 -40.28 4.67 37.20
CA MET A 1 -40.97 5.08 35.96
C MET A 1 -40.33 4.31 34.81
N PRO A 2 -41.06 3.48 34.10
CA PRO A 2 -40.52 2.74 32.96
C PRO A 2 -40.19 3.75 31.83
N LYS A 3 -38.99 3.62 31.26
CA LYS A 3 -38.61 4.35 30.05
C LYS A 3 -39.53 3.86 28.94
N THR A 4 -40.38 4.75 28.45
CA THR A 4 -41.08 4.58 27.18
C THR A 4 -40.04 4.23 26.10
N GLU A 5 -40.16 3.02 25.57
CA GLU A 5 -39.50 2.60 24.31
C GLU A 5 -40.12 3.46 23.20
N ALA A 6 -39.44 4.58 22.89
CA ALA A 6 -39.68 5.26 21.64
C ALA A 6 -39.26 4.27 20.54
N SER A 7 -40.20 3.88 19.67
CA SER A 7 -39.96 3.12 18.47
C SER A 7 -38.92 3.85 17.64
N GLY A 8 -37.66 3.47 17.83
CA GLY A 8 -36.54 4.00 17.06
C GLY A 8 -36.78 3.65 15.61
N GLY A 9 -36.84 4.64 14.73
CA GLY A 9 -36.96 4.43 13.30
C GLY A 9 -35.80 3.62 12.76
N ILE A 10 -35.90 3.14 11.52
CA ILE A 10 -34.81 2.40 10.83
C ILE A 10 -33.46 3.12 10.95
N TRP A 11 -33.48 4.44 10.94
CA TRP A 11 -32.28 5.30 11.08
C TRP A 11 -31.62 5.16 12.46
N ASP A 12 -32.39 5.08 13.56
CA ASP A 12 -31.82 4.92 14.90
C ASP A 12 -31.16 3.52 15.05
N THR A 13 -31.75 2.50 14.43
CA THR A 13 -31.22 1.15 14.42
C THR A 13 -29.93 1.07 13.62
N LEU A 14 -29.89 1.67 12.41
CA LEU A 14 -28.70 1.74 11.58
C LEU A 14 -27.60 2.55 12.28
N TRP A 15 -27.93 3.70 12.84
CA TRP A 15 -26.97 4.51 13.58
C TRP A 15 -26.37 3.74 14.75
N GLY A 16 -27.21 3.09 15.57
CA GLY A 16 -26.75 2.26 16.68
C GLY A 16 -25.87 1.08 16.25
N PHE A 17 -26.16 0.48 15.10
CA PHE A 17 -25.32 -0.58 14.51
C PHE A 17 -23.94 -0.04 14.14
N PHE A 18 -23.86 1.07 13.41
CA PHE A 18 -22.59 1.68 13.02
C PHE A 18 -21.86 2.37 14.17
N ALA A 19 -22.53 2.77 15.24
CA ALA A 19 -21.91 3.31 16.45
C ALA A 19 -21.29 2.23 17.36
N SER A 20 -21.42 0.95 16.99
CA SER A 20 -20.99 -0.18 17.79
C SER A 20 -19.48 -0.43 17.72
N VAL A 21 -18.80 -0.42 18.87
CA VAL A 21 -17.40 -0.84 19.00
C VAL A 21 -17.19 -2.32 18.64
N ARG A 22 -18.22 -3.16 18.83
CA ARG A 22 -18.15 -4.58 18.42
C ARG A 22 -17.98 -4.69 16.91
N LEU A 23 -18.72 -3.87 16.15
CA LEU A 23 -18.56 -3.81 14.69
C LEU A 23 -17.14 -3.37 14.30
N THR A 24 -16.59 -2.35 14.98
CA THR A 24 -15.19 -1.92 14.74
C THR A 24 -14.22 -3.08 14.89
N ILE A 25 -14.34 -3.86 15.97
CA ILE A 25 -13.45 -5.00 16.24
C ILE A 25 -13.60 -6.08 15.15
N ILE A 26 -14.82 -6.41 14.77
CA ILE A 26 -15.09 -7.40 13.71
C ILE A 26 -14.47 -6.94 12.39
N LEU A 27 -14.69 -5.69 11.98
CA LEU A 27 -14.13 -5.15 10.74
C LEU A 27 -12.59 -5.12 10.74
N LEU A 28 -11.99 -4.71 11.87
CA LEU A 28 -10.53 -4.72 12.01
C LEU A 28 -9.94 -6.13 11.95
N LEU A 29 -10.58 -7.10 12.62
CA LEU A 29 -10.12 -8.50 12.58
C LEU A 29 -10.32 -9.10 11.19
N SER A 30 -11.42 -8.80 10.51
CA SER A 30 -11.65 -9.24 9.13
C SER A 30 -10.61 -8.66 8.18
N LEU A 31 -10.33 -7.35 8.25
CA LEU A 31 -9.30 -6.70 7.45
C LEU A 31 -7.90 -7.25 7.77
N ALA A 32 -7.58 -7.47 9.04
CA ALA A 32 -6.29 -8.07 9.42
C ALA A 32 -6.16 -9.50 8.89
N GLY A 33 -7.18 -10.34 9.06
CA GLY A 33 -7.18 -11.71 8.58
C GLY A 33 -7.06 -11.80 7.05
N THR A 34 -7.83 -11.01 6.33
CA THR A 34 -7.74 -10.94 4.86
C THR A 34 -6.39 -10.39 4.40
N SER A 35 -5.83 -9.37 5.07
CA SER A 35 -4.52 -8.83 4.73
C SER A 35 -3.39 -9.85 4.94
N ILE A 36 -3.48 -10.69 5.97
CA ILE A 36 -2.53 -11.80 6.17
C ILE A 36 -2.60 -12.77 4.99
N ILE A 37 -3.81 -13.17 4.57
CA ILE A 37 -4.00 -14.04 3.40
C ILE A 37 -3.42 -13.40 2.15
N GLY A 38 -3.70 -12.10 1.91
CA GLY A 38 -3.18 -11.35 0.76
C GLY A 38 -1.66 -11.18 0.76
N THR A 39 -1.02 -11.26 1.92
CA THR A 39 0.46 -11.24 2.03
C THR A 39 1.05 -12.63 1.74
N LEU A 40 0.33 -13.70 2.09
CA LEU A 40 0.78 -15.08 1.84
C LEU A 40 0.62 -15.48 0.36
N ILE A 41 -0.40 -14.96 -0.31
CA ILE A 41 -0.64 -15.19 -1.74
C ILE A 41 0.13 -14.11 -2.53
N PRO A 42 1.09 -14.48 -3.40
CA PRO A 42 1.74 -13.51 -4.26
C PRO A 42 0.69 -12.73 -5.07
N GLN A 43 0.76 -11.40 -5.04
CA GLN A 43 -0.20 -10.55 -5.72
C GLN A 43 0.28 -10.17 -7.13
N ASN A 44 -0.64 -10.04 -8.08
CA ASN A 44 -0.39 -9.53 -9.43
C ASN A 44 0.69 -10.29 -10.21
N LYS A 45 0.69 -11.62 -10.11
CA LYS A 45 1.55 -12.51 -10.91
C LYS A 45 0.85 -12.97 -12.18
N GLN A 46 1.60 -13.60 -13.08
CA GLN A 46 1.01 -14.16 -14.29
C GLN A 46 0.10 -15.37 -13.97
N PRO A 47 -1.02 -15.55 -14.67
CA PRO A 47 -1.96 -16.64 -14.43
C PRO A 47 -1.32 -18.04 -14.42
N MET A 48 -0.29 -18.25 -15.24
CA MET A 48 0.43 -19.53 -15.33
C MET A 48 1.19 -19.87 -14.04
N GLU A 49 1.77 -18.88 -13.35
CA GLU A 49 2.44 -19.10 -12.06
C GLU A 49 1.44 -19.56 -10.99
N TYR A 50 0.23 -19.02 -11.01
CA TYR A 50 -0.83 -19.43 -10.08
C TYR A 50 -1.35 -20.82 -10.37
N LEU A 51 -1.54 -21.16 -11.65
CA LEU A 51 -1.95 -22.51 -12.07
C LEU A 51 -0.94 -23.56 -11.62
N GLN A 52 0.37 -23.28 -11.75
CA GLN A 52 1.43 -24.18 -11.30
C GLN A 52 1.48 -24.34 -9.78
N THR A 53 1.18 -23.25 -9.04
CA THR A 53 1.28 -23.25 -7.56
C THR A 53 0.04 -23.83 -6.89
N PHE A 54 -1.16 -23.49 -7.37
CA PHE A 54 -2.44 -23.82 -6.72
C PHE A 54 -3.26 -24.88 -7.45
N GLY A 55 -2.82 -25.28 -8.65
CA GLY A 55 -3.58 -26.18 -9.53
C GLY A 55 -4.83 -25.51 -10.10
N GLU A 56 -5.53 -26.19 -11.02
CA GLU A 56 -6.67 -25.63 -11.74
C GLU A 56 -7.85 -25.25 -10.80
N PHE A 57 -8.19 -26.12 -9.87
CA PHE A 57 -9.28 -25.88 -8.92
C PHE A 57 -8.96 -24.70 -7.99
N GLY A 58 -7.75 -24.67 -7.41
CA GLY A 58 -7.30 -23.57 -6.55
C GLY A 58 -7.25 -22.26 -7.29
N PHE A 59 -6.74 -22.24 -8.51
CA PHE A 59 -6.70 -21.05 -9.36
C PHE A 59 -8.12 -20.51 -9.64
N ARG A 60 -9.07 -21.36 -10.06
CA ARG A 60 -10.45 -20.94 -10.33
C ARG A 60 -11.15 -20.37 -9.10
N LEU A 61 -10.98 -21.02 -7.93
CA LEU A 61 -11.60 -20.58 -6.68
C LEU A 61 -11.03 -19.22 -6.22
N LEU A 62 -9.70 -19.08 -6.16
CA LEU A 62 -9.04 -17.87 -5.71
C LEU A 62 -9.24 -16.71 -6.68
N SER A 63 -9.28 -16.99 -7.99
CA SER A 63 -9.58 -15.98 -9.03
C SER A 63 -11.02 -15.49 -8.93
N ALA A 64 -12.00 -16.37 -8.70
CA ALA A 64 -13.42 -16.00 -8.54
C ALA A 64 -13.65 -15.10 -7.32
N LEU A 65 -12.79 -15.19 -6.32
CA LEU A 65 -12.81 -14.36 -5.11
C LEU A 65 -11.85 -13.17 -5.17
N ASP A 66 -11.22 -12.90 -6.30
CA ASP A 66 -10.23 -11.82 -6.50
C ASP A 66 -9.04 -11.87 -5.53
N PHE A 67 -8.64 -13.05 -5.04
CA PHE A 67 -7.52 -13.16 -4.08
C PHE A 67 -6.15 -12.86 -4.69
N PHE A 68 -6.02 -12.87 -6.00
CA PHE A 68 -4.77 -12.52 -6.72
C PHE A 68 -4.56 -11.02 -6.90
N ASP A 69 -5.64 -10.21 -6.76
CA ASP A 69 -5.60 -8.75 -6.64
C ASP A 69 -6.50 -8.30 -5.47
N MET A 70 -6.29 -8.89 -4.32
CA MET A 70 -7.16 -8.80 -3.15
C MET A 70 -7.37 -7.36 -2.69
N TYR A 71 -6.31 -6.56 -2.66
CA TYR A 71 -6.37 -5.17 -2.17
C TYR A 71 -7.23 -4.25 -3.05
N ARG A 72 -7.50 -4.65 -4.29
CA ARG A 72 -8.38 -3.93 -5.22
C ARG A 72 -9.74 -4.60 -5.41
N SER A 73 -9.96 -5.75 -4.79
CA SER A 73 -11.24 -6.45 -4.87
C SER A 73 -12.39 -5.61 -4.30
N TRP A 74 -13.58 -5.82 -4.84
CA TRP A 74 -14.78 -5.08 -4.42
C TRP A 74 -15.13 -5.30 -2.95
N TRP A 75 -14.97 -6.50 -2.43
CA TRP A 75 -15.28 -6.86 -1.04
C TRP A 75 -14.26 -6.28 -0.05
N PHE A 76 -12.97 -6.21 -0.41
CA PHE A 76 -11.95 -5.58 0.43
C PHE A 76 -12.18 -4.06 0.53
N ARG A 77 -12.50 -3.42 -0.61
CA ARG A 77 -12.92 -2.00 -0.63
C ARG A 77 -14.18 -1.77 0.20
N LEU A 78 -15.16 -2.68 0.15
CA LEU A 78 -16.36 -2.63 0.98
C LEU A 78 -16.03 -2.71 2.47
N LEU A 79 -15.13 -3.60 2.90
CA LEU A 79 -14.69 -3.68 4.30
C LEU A 79 -14.04 -2.36 4.76
N ILE A 80 -13.19 -1.77 3.94
CA ILE A 80 -12.58 -0.45 4.22
C ILE A 80 -13.68 0.62 4.35
N MET A 81 -14.63 0.68 3.41
CA MET A 81 -15.72 1.65 3.43
C MET A 81 -16.58 1.51 4.69
N LEU A 82 -16.93 0.27 5.07
CA LEU A 82 -17.68 -0.01 6.29
C LEU A 82 -16.92 0.43 7.54
N LEU A 83 -15.61 0.20 7.57
CA LEU A 83 -14.75 0.66 8.68
C LEU A 83 -14.70 2.20 8.74
N VAL A 84 -14.58 2.88 7.62
CA VAL A 84 -14.62 4.35 7.55
C VAL A 84 -15.93 4.89 8.13
N VAL A 85 -17.07 4.36 7.66
CA VAL A 85 -18.40 4.77 8.16
C VAL A 85 -18.51 4.48 9.66
N ASN A 86 -18.08 3.31 10.12
CA ASN A 86 -18.13 2.96 11.54
C ASN A 86 -17.27 3.91 12.40
N ILE A 87 -16.04 4.24 11.99
CA ILE A 87 -15.15 5.17 12.72
C ILE A 87 -15.79 6.57 12.78
N ILE A 88 -16.38 7.04 11.68
CA ILE A 88 -17.04 8.36 11.63
C ILE A 88 -18.22 8.39 12.61
N VAL A 89 -19.15 7.43 12.52
CA VAL A 89 -20.35 7.38 13.36
C VAL A 89 -19.99 7.24 14.84
N CYS A 90 -19.09 6.31 15.18
CA CYS A 90 -18.58 6.16 16.55
C CYS A 90 -17.92 7.45 17.08
N SER A 91 -17.17 8.14 16.22
CA SER A 91 -16.47 9.37 16.61
C SER A 91 -17.44 10.51 16.85
N ILE A 92 -18.46 10.68 16.00
CA ILE A 92 -19.49 11.72 16.15
C ILE A 92 -20.27 11.51 17.45
N GLU A 93 -20.75 10.29 17.72
CA GLU A 93 -21.52 10.00 18.92
C GLU A 93 -20.75 10.28 20.22
N ARG A 94 -19.48 9.84 20.25
CA ARG A 94 -18.62 10.08 21.41
C ARG A 94 -18.19 11.54 21.53
N LEU A 95 -17.91 12.22 20.41
CA LEU A 95 -17.55 13.64 20.41
C LEU A 95 -18.71 14.50 20.93
N ALA A 96 -19.96 14.19 20.56
CA ALA A 96 -21.14 14.86 21.08
C ALA A 96 -21.25 14.78 22.61
N SER A 97 -20.83 13.66 23.19
CA SER A 97 -20.77 13.46 24.63
C SER A 97 -19.65 14.27 25.31
N ILE A 98 -18.48 14.31 24.69
CA ILE A 98 -17.29 15.00 25.23
C ILE A 98 -17.35 16.51 25.00
N SER A 99 -17.99 16.98 23.94
CA SER A 99 -18.13 18.42 23.64
C SER A 99 -18.77 19.17 24.79
N LYS A 100 -19.76 18.57 25.49
CA LYS A 100 -20.39 19.11 26.68
C LYS A 100 -19.42 19.37 27.83
N ILE A 101 -18.34 18.60 27.92
CA ILE A 101 -17.28 18.74 28.94
C ILE A 101 -16.21 19.72 28.46
N LEU A 102 -15.89 19.70 27.16
CA LEU A 102 -14.80 20.47 26.57
C LEU A 102 -15.10 21.96 26.51
N PHE A 103 -16.33 22.32 26.08
CA PHE A 103 -16.73 23.70 25.83
C PHE A 103 -17.47 24.36 27.03
N VAL A 104 -17.44 23.71 28.21
CA VAL A 104 -18.00 24.29 29.41
C VAL A 104 -17.16 25.49 29.84
N LYS A 105 -17.83 26.66 30.02
CA LYS A 105 -17.19 27.89 30.49
C LYS A 105 -16.65 27.76 31.92
N LYS A 106 -17.38 27.06 32.82
CA LYS A 106 -16.99 26.82 34.22
C LYS A 106 -17.02 25.31 34.50
N PRO A 107 -15.86 24.62 34.50
CA PRO A 107 -15.82 23.21 34.81
C PRO A 107 -16.24 22.98 36.28
N LEU A 108 -16.97 21.90 36.51
CA LEU A 108 -17.33 21.46 37.85
C LEU A 108 -16.16 20.64 38.43
N PHE A 109 -15.52 21.18 39.48
CA PHE A 109 -14.50 20.46 40.22
C PHE A 109 -15.15 19.73 41.42
N ARG A 110 -14.90 18.41 41.49
CA ARG A 110 -15.40 17.60 42.61
C ARG A 110 -14.31 17.54 43.67
N HIS A 111 -14.40 18.31 44.75
CA HIS A 111 -13.44 18.36 45.86
C HIS A 111 -13.13 16.97 46.44
N SER A 112 -14.16 16.12 46.60
CA SER A 112 -14.01 14.75 47.11
C SER A 112 -13.03 13.86 46.28
N ARG A 113 -12.81 14.14 45.00
CA ARG A 113 -11.81 13.41 44.20
C ARG A 113 -10.37 13.77 44.57
N PHE A 114 -10.13 15.02 44.98
CA PHE A 114 -8.83 15.51 45.37
C PHE A 114 -8.48 15.09 46.81
N GLN A 115 -9.46 14.98 47.69
CA GLN A 115 -9.30 14.44 49.03
C GLN A 115 -8.85 12.99 49.04
N LYS A 116 -9.30 12.18 48.05
CA LYS A 116 -8.96 10.77 47.83
C LYS A 116 -7.74 10.58 46.91
N ALA A 117 -7.13 11.66 46.40
CA ALA A 117 -5.98 11.57 45.53
C ALA A 117 -4.76 11.03 46.27
N ARG A 118 -4.06 10.05 45.66
CA ARG A 118 -2.80 9.53 46.22
C ARG A 118 -1.70 10.60 46.25
N ASN A 119 -1.74 11.52 45.31
CA ASN A 119 -0.76 12.57 45.10
C ASN A 119 -1.16 13.81 45.90
N ARG A 120 -1.01 13.79 47.19
CA ARG A 120 -1.32 14.90 48.10
C ARG A 120 -0.09 15.27 48.91
N SER A 121 0.31 16.56 48.87
CA SER A 121 1.36 17.15 49.65
C SER A 121 0.79 18.22 50.58
N THR A 122 1.20 18.22 51.84
CA THR A 122 0.64 19.16 52.82
C THR A 122 1.78 19.91 53.54
N PHE A 123 1.52 21.18 53.89
CA PHE A 123 2.39 22.02 54.73
C PHE A 123 1.56 23.02 55.52
N HIS A 124 2.18 23.73 56.47
CA HIS A 124 1.55 24.78 57.28
C HIS A 124 2.19 26.12 56.96
N ASP A 125 1.41 27.18 57.06
CA ASP A 125 1.83 28.56 56.85
C ASP A 125 1.17 29.46 57.88
N ASP A 126 1.90 30.49 58.37
CA ASP A 126 1.39 31.38 59.40
C ASP A 126 0.46 32.50 58.89
N ARG A 127 0.39 32.63 57.56
CA ARG A 127 -0.47 33.62 56.87
C ARG A 127 -1.91 33.15 56.76
N SER A 128 -2.86 34.13 56.69
CA SER A 128 -4.26 33.80 56.52
C SER A 128 -4.58 33.13 55.17
N PRO A 129 -5.66 32.34 55.07
CA PRO A 129 -6.07 31.71 53.78
C PRO A 129 -6.26 32.75 52.65
N GLU A 130 -6.75 33.96 52.93
CA GLU A 130 -6.98 35.02 51.94
C GLU A 130 -5.62 35.57 51.42
N ALA A 131 -4.63 35.75 52.32
CA ALA A 131 -3.30 36.20 51.93
C ALA A 131 -2.61 35.17 51.05
N LEU A 132 -2.69 33.87 51.39
CA LEU A 132 -2.17 32.79 50.62
C LEU A 132 -2.91 32.61 49.27
N GLN A 133 -4.23 32.79 49.24
CA GLN A 133 -4.99 32.79 48.00
C GLN A 133 -4.48 33.86 47.02
N ALA A 134 -4.28 35.12 47.51
CA ALA A 134 -3.77 36.20 46.68
C ALA A 134 -2.37 35.90 46.09
N LEU A 135 -1.54 35.18 46.83
CA LEU A 135 -0.20 34.80 46.47
C LEU A 135 -0.12 33.60 45.52
N PHE A 136 -0.96 32.58 45.77
CA PHE A 136 -0.92 31.32 44.99
C PHE A 136 -1.66 31.39 43.68
N LEU A 137 -2.75 32.21 43.60
CA LEU A 137 -3.58 32.29 42.43
C LEU A 137 -2.83 32.72 41.16
N PRO A 138 -1.94 33.74 41.17
CA PRO A 138 -1.12 34.11 40.00
C PRO A 138 -0.20 32.98 39.53
N VAL A 139 0.43 32.27 40.46
CA VAL A 139 1.34 31.15 40.17
C VAL A 139 0.59 29.99 39.51
N LEU A 140 -0.60 29.66 40.03
CA LEU A 140 -1.47 28.63 39.46
C LEU A 140 -1.95 29.02 38.04
N LYS A 141 -2.38 30.29 37.89
CA LYS A 141 -2.84 30.80 36.59
C LYS A 141 -1.74 30.77 35.54
N GLN A 142 -0.52 31.14 35.89
CA GLN A 142 0.63 31.09 34.99
C GLN A 142 0.95 29.65 34.54
N LYS A 143 0.86 28.69 35.47
CA LYS A 143 1.27 27.28 35.20
C LYS A 143 0.18 26.44 34.53
N PHE A 144 -1.10 26.69 34.86
CA PHE A 144 -2.25 25.87 34.40
C PHE A 144 -3.14 26.56 33.38
N GLY A 145 -3.15 27.88 33.32
CA GLY A 145 -3.95 28.67 32.38
C GLY A 145 -5.38 28.94 32.86
N TYR A 146 -6.11 27.95 33.35
CA TYR A 146 -7.43 28.13 33.93
C TYR A 146 -7.43 27.92 35.44
N THR A 147 -8.05 28.84 36.19
CA THR A 147 -8.14 28.78 37.65
C THR A 147 -9.58 29.15 38.09
N GLN A 148 -10.03 28.53 39.17
CA GLN A 148 -11.32 28.80 39.80
C GLN A 148 -11.14 28.71 41.31
N VAL A 149 -11.79 29.60 42.03
CA VAL A 149 -11.82 29.65 43.51
C VAL A 149 -13.17 29.21 43.99
N GLU A 150 -13.23 28.26 44.91
CA GLU A 150 -14.48 27.80 45.55
C GLU A 150 -14.31 27.85 47.04
N ALA A 151 -15.33 28.40 47.74
CA ALA A 151 -15.39 28.35 49.20
C ALA A 151 -15.75 26.93 49.67
N THR A 152 -15.10 26.47 50.77
CA THR A 152 -15.39 25.19 51.41
C THR A 152 -15.65 25.37 52.89
N ASP A 153 -16.23 24.36 53.56
CA ASP A 153 -16.46 24.41 54.99
C ASP A 153 -15.16 24.59 55.76
N GLY A 154 -14.84 25.82 56.16
CA GLY A 154 -13.62 26.18 56.94
C GLY A 154 -12.43 26.68 56.12
N GLY A 155 -12.57 27.01 54.83
CA GLY A 155 -11.50 27.51 53.99
C GLY A 155 -11.84 27.75 52.54
N VAL A 156 -10.82 27.74 51.69
CA VAL A 156 -10.90 28.01 50.26
C VAL A 156 -10.15 26.95 49.46
N CYS A 157 -10.75 26.47 48.38
CA CYS A 157 -10.07 25.62 47.38
C CYS A 157 -9.77 26.43 46.11
N LEU A 158 -8.47 26.40 45.71
CA LEU A 158 -8.00 26.94 44.46
C LEU A 158 -7.91 25.79 43.47
N PHE A 159 -8.80 25.71 42.53
CA PHE A 159 -8.74 24.74 41.45
C PHE A 159 -7.98 25.31 40.25
N ALA A 160 -7.14 24.49 39.62
CA ALA A 160 -6.44 24.84 38.39
C ALA A 160 -6.47 23.68 37.40
N GLU A 161 -6.56 24.02 36.13
CA GLU A 161 -6.71 23.04 35.06
C GLU A 161 -5.85 23.40 33.85
N ARG A 162 -5.25 22.35 33.24
CA ARG A 162 -4.43 22.49 32.04
C ARG A 162 -4.74 21.39 31.03
N TRP A 163 -4.71 21.77 29.74
CA TRP A 163 -4.86 20.85 28.60
C TRP A 163 -6.17 20.07 28.58
N ARG A 164 -7.28 20.66 28.96
CA ARG A 164 -8.62 20.08 28.87
C ARG A 164 -8.92 19.56 27.47
N TRP A 165 -8.55 20.33 26.45
CA TRP A 165 -8.77 20.03 25.06
C TRP A 165 -7.90 18.89 24.51
N SER A 166 -6.88 18.38 25.27
CA SER A 166 -6.09 17.22 24.87
C SER A 166 -6.93 15.96 24.62
N ARG A 167 -8.16 15.93 25.15
CA ARG A 167 -9.15 14.86 24.89
C ARG A 167 -9.56 14.80 23.41
N ILE A 168 -9.41 15.88 22.64
CA ILE A 168 -9.65 15.90 21.20
C ILE A 168 -8.61 15.07 20.44
N GLY A 169 -7.43 14.86 20.99
CA GLY A 169 -6.34 14.13 20.32
C GLY A 169 -6.76 12.77 19.76
N VAL A 170 -7.60 12.02 20.45
CA VAL A 170 -8.13 10.73 19.97
C VAL A 170 -8.99 10.93 18.71
N TYR A 171 -9.76 12.00 18.63
CA TYR A 171 -10.61 12.29 17.46
C TYR A 171 -9.79 12.80 16.27
N VAL A 172 -8.68 13.50 16.54
CA VAL A 172 -7.70 13.87 15.50
C VAL A 172 -7.11 12.60 14.91
N VAL A 173 -6.72 11.61 15.74
CA VAL A 173 -6.23 10.30 15.25
C VAL A 173 -7.31 9.58 14.43
N HIS A 174 -8.55 9.49 14.91
CA HIS A 174 -9.63 8.83 14.17
C HIS A 174 -9.91 9.52 12.83
N LEU A 175 -10.00 10.86 12.80
CA LEU A 175 -10.16 11.63 11.57
C LEU A 175 -8.98 11.38 10.60
N SER A 176 -7.77 11.33 11.13
CA SER A 176 -6.56 11.06 10.33
C SER A 176 -6.58 9.66 9.72
N ILE A 177 -7.05 8.64 10.47
CA ILE A 177 -7.26 7.28 9.95
C ILE A 177 -8.30 7.30 8.82
N VAL A 178 -9.41 8.01 9.01
CA VAL A 178 -10.45 8.16 7.97
C VAL A 178 -9.86 8.79 6.70
N VAL A 179 -9.11 9.89 6.85
CA VAL A 179 -8.43 10.57 5.72
C VAL A 179 -7.47 9.63 5.01
N LEU A 180 -6.66 8.86 5.77
CA LEU A 180 -5.72 7.87 5.24
C LEU A 180 -6.45 6.78 4.44
N LEU A 181 -7.51 6.20 5.01
CA LEU A 181 -8.30 5.15 4.34
C LEU A 181 -9.02 5.68 3.10
N LEU A 182 -9.56 6.90 3.16
CA LEU A 182 -10.17 7.54 1.99
C LEU A 182 -9.12 7.82 0.90
N GLY A 183 -7.91 8.27 1.27
CA GLY A 183 -6.82 8.45 0.34
C GLY A 183 -6.42 7.14 -0.34
N SER A 184 -6.29 6.06 0.43
CA SER A 184 -6.03 4.72 -0.11
C SER A 184 -7.14 4.24 -1.05
N LEU A 185 -8.40 4.53 -0.72
CA LEU A 185 -9.54 4.18 -1.58
C LEU A 185 -9.52 4.98 -2.88
N VAL A 186 -9.23 6.28 -2.82
CA VAL A 186 -9.08 7.15 -4.01
C VAL A 186 -7.96 6.61 -4.91
N GLY A 187 -6.79 6.28 -4.35
CA GLY A 187 -5.69 5.68 -5.10
C GLY A 187 -6.06 4.33 -5.74
N SER A 188 -6.78 3.49 -5.00
CA SER A 188 -7.24 2.19 -5.51
C SER A 188 -8.28 2.29 -6.63
N ILE A 189 -9.12 3.33 -6.66
CA ILE A 189 -10.20 3.50 -7.65
C ILE A 189 -9.70 4.27 -8.87
N PHE A 190 -8.95 5.35 -8.67
CA PHE A 190 -8.57 6.30 -9.70
C PHE A 190 -7.10 6.20 -10.10
N GLY A 191 -6.29 5.42 -9.37
CA GLY A 191 -4.91 5.16 -9.70
C GLY A 191 -4.75 4.08 -10.75
N PHE A 192 -3.64 4.12 -11.48
CA PHE A 192 -3.21 3.05 -12.37
C PHE A 192 -1.74 2.72 -12.16
N GLU A 193 -1.39 1.51 -12.53
CA GLU A 193 -0.03 1.02 -12.62
C GLU A 193 0.12 0.23 -13.92
N GLY A 194 1.17 0.55 -14.65
CA GLY A 194 1.49 -0.13 -15.89
C GLY A 194 2.99 -0.19 -16.10
N PHE A 195 3.38 -0.78 -17.20
CA PHE A 195 4.77 -0.87 -17.62
C PHE A 195 4.89 -0.65 -19.12
N VAL A 196 6.07 -0.23 -19.54
CA VAL A 196 6.42 -0.07 -20.94
C VAL A 196 7.91 -0.29 -21.13
N ASN A 197 8.27 -0.96 -22.19
CA ASN A 197 9.66 -1.09 -22.65
C ASN A 197 9.86 -0.11 -23.80
N ILE A 198 10.83 0.77 -23.67
CA ILE A 198 11.14 1.79 -24.68
C ILE A 198 12.55 1.53 -25.22
N PRO A 199 12.68 1.14 -26.47
CA PRO A 199 13.97 1.08 -27.13
C PRO A 199 14.68 2.44 -27.14
N GLU A 200 15.99 2.41 -27.12
CA GLU A 200 16.79 3.63 -27.23
C GLU A 200 16.48 4.37 -28.54
N ASN A 201 16.29 5.68 -28.47
CA ASN A 201 15.84 6.59 -29.53
C ASN A 201 14.40 6.40 -30.02
N GLU A 202 13.58 5.59 -29.34
CA GLU A 202 12.18 5.42 -29.67
C GLU A 202 11.24 6.20 -28.76
N THR A 203 10.01 6.45 -29.25
CA THR A 203 8.97 7.20 -28.57
C THR A 203 7.73 6.33 -28.41
N VAL A 204 7.12 6.35 -27.23
CA VAL A 204 5.87 5.66 -26.91
C VAL A 204 4.88 6.64 -26.28
N ASP A 205 3.60 6.47 -26.58
CA ASP A 205 2.48 7.26 -26.05
C ASP A 205 1.49 6.42 -25.22
N SER A 206 1.80 5.14 -25.03
CA SER A 206 0.95 4.19 -24.32
C SER A 206 1.77 3.22 -23.48
N ILE A 207 1.12 2.69 -22.45
CA ILE A 207 1.69 1.70 -21.52
C ILE A 207 0.78 0.48 -21.46
N PHE A 208 1.28 -0.63 -20.97
CA PHE A 208 0.48 -1.81 -20.68
C PHE A 208 0.09 -1.85 -19.21
N LEU A 209 -1.22 -1.81 -18.92
CA LEU A 209 -1.71 -1.90 -17.55
C LEU A 209 -1.32 -3.24 -16.93
N ARG A 210 -0.79 -3.19 -15.71
CA ARG A 210 -0.32 -4.38 -15.00
C ARG A 210 -1.42 -5.41 -14.76
N GLN A 211 -2.66 -4.97 -14.54
CA GLN A 211 -3.78 -5.84 -14.21
C GLN A 211 -4.38 -6.55 -15.41
N THR A 212 -4.57 -5.83 -16.51
CA THR A 212 -5.31 -6.31 -17.68
C THR A 212 -4.41 -6.66 -18.85
N GLY A 213 -3.15 -6.22 -18.82
CA GLY A 213 -2.26 -6.31 -19.99
C GLY A 213 -2.69 -5.48 -21.19
N GLN A 214 -3.77 -4.67 -21.04
CA GLN A 214 -4.29 -3.86 -22.12
C GLN A 214 -3.49 -2.56 -22.30
N PRO A 215 -3.34 -2.06 -23.53
CA PRO A 215 -2.71 -0.78 -23.77
C PRO A 215 -3.57 0.36 -23.20
N PHE A 216 -2.91 1.30 -22.54
CA PHE A 216 -3.50 2.48 -21.92
C PHE A 216 -2.77 3.73 -22.43
N PRO A 217 -3.45 4.65 -23.13
CA PRO A 217 -2.82 5.85 -23.68
C PRO A 217 -2.45 6.82 -22.56
N LEU A 218 -1.27 7.42 -22.67
CA LEU A 218 -0.81 8.49 -21.80
C LEU A 218 -1.18 9.86 -22.38
N PRO A 219 -1.34 10.90 -21.55
CA PRO A 219 -1.61 12.27 -22.01
C PRO A 219 -0.37 12.98 -22.59
N PHE A 220 0.73 12.28 -22.76
CA PHE A 220 2.01 12.72 -23.31
C PHE A 220 2.78 11.52 -23.88
N ALA A 221 3.75 11.76 -24.73
CA ALA A 221 4.65 10.71 -25.19
C ALA A 221 5.96 10.73 -24.40
N ILE A 222 6.61 9.57 -24.32
CA ILE A 222 7.88 9.36 -23.63
C ILE A 222 8.89 8.87 -24.66
N ARG A 223 10.01 9.59 -24.79
CA ARG A 223 11.13 9.17 -25.61
C ARG A 223 12.32 8.79 -24.71
N CYS A 224 12.93 7.65 -25.03
CA CYS A 224 14.22 7.28 -24.44
C CYS A 224 15.34 7.81 -25.33
N ASP A 225 16.04 8.87 -24.90
CA ASP A 225 17.13 9.47 -25.68
C ASP A 225 18.44 8.68 -25.58
N ASP A 226 18.72 8.10 -24.41
CA ASP A 226 19.93 7.34 -24.10
C ASP A 226 19.66 6.33 -22.98
N PHE A 227 20.29 5.18 -23.04
CA PHE A 227 20.27 4.20 -21.97
C PHE A 227 21.68 3.73 -21.66
N ALA A 228 22.09 3.80 -20.39
CA ALA A 228 23.39 3.34 -19.93
C ALA A 228 23.24 2.37 -18.75
N VAL A 229 23.98 1.28 -18.79
CA VAL A 229 24.12 0.34 -17.68
C VAL A 229 25.58 0.26 -17.26
N SER A 230 25.84 0.41 -15.97
CA SER A 230 27.16 0.18 -15.37
C SER A 230 27.15 -1.10 -14.55
N PHE A 231 28.31 -1.77 -14.45
CA PHE A 231 28.46 -3.02 -13.75
C PHE A 231 29.53 -2.90 -12.66
N TYR A 232 29.38 -3.70 -11.61
CA TYR A 232 30.45 -3.95 -10.66
C TYR A 232 31.52 -4.86 -11.25
N GLU A 233 32.69 -4.94 -10.61
CA GLU A 233 33.79 -5.83 -11.03
C GLU A 233 33.40 -7.32 -11.06
N ASN A 234 32.39 -7.72 -10.31
CA ASN A 234 31.83 -9.08 -10.28
C ASN A 234 30.78 -9.35 -11.37
N GLY A 235 30.56 -8.41 -12.29
CA GLY A 235 29.57 -8.51 -13.38
C GLY A 235 28.11 -8.26 -12.99
N ALA A 236 27.82 -7.95 -11.72
CA ALA A 236 26.48 -7.57 -11.29
C ALA A 236 26.16 -6.14 -11.74
N PRO A 237 24.92 -5.83 -12.15
CA PRO A 237 24.51 -4.47 -12.49
C PRO A 237 24.70 -3.53 -11.30
N LYS A 238 25.35 -2.40 -11.54
CA LYS A 238 25.58 -1.36 -10.53
C LYS A 238 24.51 -0.27 -10.59
N GLU A 239 24.23 0.22 -11.79
CA GLU A 239 23.29 1.31 -12.01
C GLU A 239 22.72 1.23 -13.42
N PHE A 240 21.44 1.51 -13.56
CA PHE A 240 20.76 1.73 -14.83
C PHE A 240 20.36 3.19 -14.90
N ARG A 241 20.68 3.86 -16.00
CA ARG A 241 20.32 5.25 -16.24
C ARG A 241 19.59 5.35 -17.58
N SER A 242 18.45 5.99 -17.58
CA SER A 242 17.72 6.34 -18.81
C SER A 242 17.58 7.84 -18.91
N SER A 243 17.99 8.42 -20.02
CA SER A 243 17.69 9.80 -20.38
C SER A 243 16.32 9.84 -21.05
N LEU A 244 15.31 10.39 -20.36
CA LEU A 244 13.94 10.45 -20.87
C LEU A 244 13.56 11.86 -21.23
N THR A 245 12.89 12.01 -22.39
CA THR A 245 12.24 13.24 -22.80
C THR A 245 10.74 13.05 -22.88
N ILE A 246 9.98 13.91 -22.19
CA ILE A 246 8.53 14.00 -22.30
C ILE A 246 8.18 14.92 -23.47
N LEU A 247 7.27 14.46 -24.33
CA LEU A 247 6.80 15.18 -25.49
C LEU A 247 5.31 15.49 -25.35
N GLU A 248 4.91 16.73 -25.62
CA GLU A 248 3.51 17.12 -25.82
C GLU A 248 3.36 17.73 -27.22
N ASN A 249 2.45 17.19 -28.02
CA ASN A 249 2.28 17.58 -29.42
C ASN A 249 3.62 17.59 -30.19
N ASP A 250 4.41 16.54 -30.00
CA ASP A 250 5.75 16.33 -30.57
C ASP A 250 6.81 17.38 -30.17
N GLN A 251 6.51 18.21 -29.19
CA GLN A 251 7.48 19.18 -28.65
C GLN A 251 8.03 18.69 -27.30
N PRO A 252 9.35 18.77 -27.09
CA PRO A 252 9.95 18.39 -25.82
C PRO A 252 9.60 19.41 -24.73
N VAL A 253 8.97 18.93 -23.64
CA VAL A 253 8.56 19.78 -22.52
C VAL A 253 9.37 19.54 -21.26
N LEU A 254 9.95 18.34 -21.09
CA LEU A 254 10.76 17.99 -19.94
C LEU A 254 11.76 16.92 -20.32
N GLN A 255 13.02 17.10 -19.94
CA GLN A 255 14.06 16.09 -20.07
C GLN A 255 14.66 15.81 -18.70
N LYS A 256 14.86 14.55 -18.36
CA LYS A 256 15.47 14.11 -17.10
C LYS A 256 16.15 12.76 -17.25
N ASP A 257 17.36 12.65 -16.69
CA ASP A 257 18.00 11.36 -16.44
C ASP A 257 17.37 10.74 -15.21
N ILE A 258 16.91 9.50 -15.34
CA ILE A 258 16.36 8.71 -14.24
C ILE A 258 17.27 7.52 -13.93
N ILE A 259 17.34 7.22 -12.63
CA ILE A 259 17.98 6.02 -12.09
C ILE A 259 17.02 5.31 -11.14
N VAL A 260 17.41 4.17 -10.63
CA VAL A 260 16.65 3.47 -9.57
C VAL A 260 16.50 4.41 -8.38
N ASN A 261 15.25 4.59 -7.89
CA ASN A 261 14.83 5.48 -6.80
C ASN A 261 14.86 7.00 -7.09
N ASP A 262 15.18 7.43 -8.32
CA ASP A 262 15.01 8.83 -8.74
C ASP A 262 14.10 8.92 -9.98
N PRO A 263 12.77 8.84 -9.83
CA PRO A 263 11.83 8.82 -10.94
C PRO A 263 11.64 10.19 -11.58
N LEU A 264 11.22 10.19 -12.85
CA LEU A 264 10.65 11.37 -13.48
C LEU A 264 9.18 11.49 -13.07
N ARG A 265 8.75 12.70 -12.75
CA ARG A 265 7.37 13.03 -12.38
C ARG A 265 6.83 14.10 -13.28
N TYR A 266 5.72 13.78 -13.96
CA TYR A 266 5.05 14.74 -14.84
C TYR A 266 3.53 14.57 -14.80
N ARG A 267 2.77 15.66 -14.63
CA ARG A 267 1.28 15.67 -14.53
C ARG A 267 0.69 14.63 -13.55
N GLY A 268 1.37 14.39 -12.42
CA GLY A 268 0.93 13.42 -11.42
C GLY A 268 1.24 11.95 -11.77
N ILE A 269 1.88 11.71 -12.91
CA ILE A 269 2.38 10.40 -13.32
C ILE A 269 3.85 10.28 -12.95
N ASN A 270 4.24 9.14 -12.39
CA ASN A 270 5.62 8.84 -12.03
C ASN A 270 6.15 7.75 -12.97
N LEU A 271 7.34 7.96 -13.50
CA LEU A 271 8.07 7.03 -14.36
C LEU A 271 9.29 6.53 -13.58
N PHE A 272 9.28 5.24 -13.19
CA PHE A 272 10.36 4.62 -12.44
C PHE A 272 11.18 3.73 -13.35
N GLN A 273 12.50 3.79 -13.23
CA GLN A 273 13.40 2.80 -13.82
C GLN A 273 13.17 1.45 -13.14
N SER A 274 12.69 0.47 -13.90
CA SER A 274 12.28 -0.84 -13.36
C SER A 274 13.15 -1.99 -13.87
N SER A 275 13.41 -2.02 -15.16
CA SER A 275 14.16 -3.10 -15.81
C SER A 275 14.88 -2.58 -17.05
N TYR A 276 15.66 -3.43 -17.67
CA TYR A 276 16.25 -3.21 -18.98
C TYR A 276 16.47 -4.54 -19.68
N GLY A 277 16.72 -4.51 -20.96
CA GLY A 277 17.15 -5.68 -21.73
C GLY A 277 17.86 -5.29 -23.02
N LYS A 278 18.49 -6.27 -23.62
CA LYS A 278 19.07 -6.13 -24.95
C LYS A 278 17.95 -6.36 -25.96
N MET A 279 17.87 -5.49 -26.94
CA MET A 279 17.05 -5.78 -28.11
C MET A 279 17.69 -6.90 -28.91
N ALA A 280 16.87 -7.81 -29.41
CA ALA A 280 17.32 -8.67 -30.48
C ALA A 280 17.80 -7.75 -31.62
N PRO A 281 18.92 -8.06 -32.29
CA PRO A 281 19.31 -7.31 -33.47
C PRO A 281 18.10 -7.16 -34.39
N GLU A 282 17.82 -5.95 -34.88
CA GLU A 282 16.98 -5.80 -36.06
C GLU A 282 17.71 -6.60 -37.15
N ASP A 283 17.27 -7.83 -37.35
CA ASP A 283 17.65 -8.52 -38.56
C ASP A 283 17.08 -7.67 -39.69
N ASP A 284 17.97 -7.10 -40.49
CA ASP A 284 17.63 -6.65 -41.85
C ASP A 284 16.54 -7.60 -42.34
N HIS A 285 15.42 -7.07 -42.84
CA HIS A 285 14.29 -7.84 -43.35
C HIS A 285 14.78 -8.68 -44.54
N ASP A 286 15.70 -9.63 -44.32
CA ASP A 286 15.84 -10.77 -45.16
C ASP A 286 14.52 -11.53 -45.01
N HIS A 287 13.60 -11.37 -45.97
CA HIS A 287 12.49 -12.27 -46.16
C HIS A 287 13.02 -13.69 -46.02
N VAL A 288 12.81 -14.30 -44.85
CA VAL A 288 13.14 -15.70 -44.66
C VAL A 288 12.14 -16.48 -45.47
N GLU A 289 12.52 -16.88 -46.67
CA GLU A 289 11.66 -17.74 -47.48
C GLU A 289 11.30 -18.99 -46.63
N PRO A 290 10.01 -19.37 -46.59
CA PRO A 290 9.58 -20.56 -45.89
C PRO A 290 10.43 -21.77 -46.39
N PRO A 291 11.03 -22.54 -45.51
CA PRO A 291 11.83 -23.69 -45.93
C PRO A 291 10.96 -24.73 -46.63
N GLU A 292 11.39 -25.19 -47.83
CA GLU A 292 10.66 -26.20 -48.59
C GLU A 292 10.50 -27.52 -47.81
N GLU A 293 11.51 -27.91 -47.07
CA GLU A 293 11.49 -29.07 -46.13
C GLU A 293 12.16 -28.73 -44.81
N VAL A 294 11.66 -29.31 -43.72
CA VAL A 294 12.20 -29.15 -42.38
C VAL A 294 12.52 -30.49 -41.77
N ASP A 295 13.72 -30.61 -41.25
CA ASP A 295 14.15 -31.78 -40.46
C ASP A 295 13.67 -31.62 -39.02
N LEU A 296 12.70 -32.40 -38.56
CA LEU A 296 12.18 -32.42 -37.21
C LEU A 296 12.75 -33.60 -36.43
N ARG A 297 13.23 -33.37 -35.23
CA ARG A 297 13.49 -34.42 -34.25
C ARG A 297 12.35 -34.47 -33.27
N ILE A 298 11.68 -35.59 -33.16
CA ILE A 298 10.58 -35.87 -32.25
C ILE A 298 11.11 -36.79 -31.15
N THR A 299 11.11 -36.34 -29.92
CA THR A 299 11.57 -37.11 -28.75
C THR A 299 10.39 -37.48 -27.89
N ASP A 300 10.22 -38.78 -27.66
CA ASP A 300 9.24 -39.29 -26.70
C ASP A 300 9.85 -39.20 -25.29
N LYS A 301 9.21 -38.44 -24.39
CA LYS A 301 9.69 -38.26 -23.03
C LYS A 301 9.60 -39.53 -22.17
N ALA A 302 8.66 -40.39 -22.43
CA ALA A 302 8.44 -41.60 -21.64
C ALA A 302 9.55 -42.64 -21.91
N THR A 303 9.97 -42.77 -23.17
CA THR A 303 10.98 -43.76 -23.58
C THR A 303 12.36 -43.20 -23.80
N GLY A 304 12.50 -41.85 -23.89
CA GLY A 304 13.74 -41.17 -24.23
C GLY A 304 14.19 -41.36 -25.70
N LYS A 305 13.41 -42.06 -26.51
CA LYS A 305 13.77 -42.33 -27.94
C LYS A 305 13.47 -41.09 -28.79
N SER A 306 14.40 -40.80 -29.70
CA SER A 306 14.29 -39.69 -30.66
C SER A 306 14.16 -40.25 -32.07
N PHE A 307 13.28 -39.64 -32.87
CA PHE A 307 13.00 -39.98 -34.27
C PHE A 307 13.21 -38.73 -35.12
N ASN A 308 13.88 -38.86 -36.26
CA ASN A 308 14.04 -37.76 -37.19
C ASN A 308 13.02 -37.93 -38.32
N GLN A 309 12.24 -36.87 -38.59
CA GLN A 309 11.19 -36.83 -39.60
C GLN A 309 11.42 -35.59 -40.48
N LYS A 310 11.35 -35.80 -41.81
CA LYS A 310 11.28 -34.70 -42.78
C LYS A 310 9.85 -34.39 -43.10
N ALA A 311 9.50 -33.11 -43.08
CA ALA A 311 8.18 -32.66 -43.44
C ALA A 311 8.23 -31.32 -44.15
N ALA A 312 7.36 -31.15 -45.16
CA ALA A 312 7.12 -29.88 -45.84
C ALA A 312 5.92 -29.15 -45.23
N ILE A 313 5.84 -27.84 -45.44
CA ILE A 313 4.66 -27.05 -45.03
C ILE A 313 3.42 -27.57 -45.73
N GLY A 314 2.35 -27.81 -44.97
CA GLY A 314 1.10 -28.40 -45.45
C GLY A 314 1.07 -29.92 -45.48
N GLN A 315 2.20 -30.61 -45.35
CA GLN A 315 2.29 -32.05 -45.36
C GLN A 315 2.01 -32.68 -43.98
N THR A 316 1.26 -33.79 -43.99
CA THR A 316 1.02 -34.62 -42.82
C THR A 316 2.12 -35.69 -42.72
N PHE A 317 2.60 -35.97 -41.50
CA PHE A 317 3.57 -36.99 -41.20
C PHE A 317 3.12 -37.84 -40.00
N ASP A 318 3.49 -39.11 -39.99
CA ASP A 318 3.12 -39.99 -38.90
C ASP A 318 4.04 -39.80 -37.69
N LEU A 319 3.45 -39.86 -36.50
CA LEU A 319 4.18 -39.77 -35.23
C LEU A 319 4.78 -41.16 -34.88
N PRO A 320 5.95 -41.18 -34.22
CA PRO A 320 6.54 -42.43 -33.77
C PRO A 320 5.64 -43.21 -32.82
N ASN A 321 5.76 -44.56 -32.83
CA ASN A 321 5.04 -45.50 -31.97
C ASN A 321 3.50 -45.43 -32.18
N ASP A 322 3.03 -45.11 -33.35
CA ASP A 322 1.62 -45.02 -33.70
C ASP A 322 0.83 -44.04 -32.76
N LEU A 323 1.48 -42.97 -32.32
CA LEU A 323 0.91 -41.96 -31.41
C LEU A 323 -0.03 -40.97 -32.11
N GLY A 324 -0.19 -41.05 -33.44
CA GLY A 324 -1.04 -40.17 -34.21
C GLY A 324 -0.31 -39.53 -35.39
N GLN A 325 -0.84 -38.37 -35.82
CA GLN A 325 -0.29 -37.64 -36.97
C GLN A 325 0.10 -36.21 -36.59
N GLY A 326 1.14 -35.68 -37.23
CA GLY A 326 1.56 -34.29 -37.18
C GLY A 326 1.45 -33.61 -38.54
N LYS A 327 1.14 -32.31 -38.58
CA LYS A 327 1.09 -31.51 -39.80
C LYS A 327 1.76 -30.15 -39.54
N ILE A 328 2.69 -29.73 -40.38
CA ILE A 328 3.15 -28.34 -40.41
C ILE A 328 2.10 -27.50 -41.09
N VAL A 329 1.41 -26.64 -40.32
CA VAL A 329 0.24 -25.89 -40.81
C VAL A 329 0.65 -24.58 -41.44
N ASP A 330 1.63 -23.89 -40.82
CA ASP A 330 1.95 -22.52 -41.20
C ASP A 330 3.40 -22.18 -40.88
N PHE A 331 3.94 -21.17 -41.55
CA PHE A 331 5.21 -20.53 -41.28
C PHE A 331 4.95 -19.05 -40.96
N GLN A 332 5.46 -18.58 -39.87
CA GLN A 332 5.36 -17.17 -39.45
C GLN A 332 6.77 -16.55 -39.43
N GLU A 333 6.91 -15.42 -40.15
CA GLU A 333 8.17 -14.66 -40.20
C GLU A 333 8.51 -14.04 -38.84
N ALA A 334 7.49 -13.69 -38.03
CA ALA A 334 7.64 -13.09 -36.72
C ALA A 334 6.67 -13.75 -35.72
N MET A 335 7.13 -14.83 -35.08
CA MET A 335 6.38 -15.54 -34.07
C MET A 335 6.42 -14.81 -32.72
N GLN A 336 5.27 -14.55 -32.10
CA GLN A 336 5.20 -13.90 -30.81
C GLN A 336 4.79 -14.88 -29.70
N PHE A 337 5.48 -14.83 -28.57
CA PHE A 337 5.15 -15.59 -27.38
C PHE A 337 5.39 -14.75 -26.12
N GLY A 338 4.36 -14.57 -25.29
CA GLY A 338 4.48 -13.78 -24.06
C GLY A 338 4.86 -12.32 -24.27
N GLY A 339 4.55 -11.73 -25.42
CA GLY A 339 4.92 -10.36 -25.78
C GLY A 339 6.35 -10.20 -26.32
N GLN A 340 7.07 -11.31 -26.53
CA GLN A 340 8.42 -11.31 -27.12
C GLN A 340 8.36 -11.86 -28.55
N ASN A 341 9.08 -11.21 -29.47
CA ASN A 341 9.28 -11.72 -30.81
C ASN A 341 10.36 -12.81 -30.79
N LEU A 342 9.98 -14.03 -31.17
CA LEU A 342 10.87 -15.19 -31.24
C LEU A 342 11.51 -15.37 -32.62
N GLY A 343 11.25 -14.45 -33.56
CA GLY A 343 11.69 -14.56 -34.95
C GLY A 343 10.86 -15.56 -35.76
N PRO A 344 11.39 -16.02 -36.92
CA PRO A 344 10.67 -16.95 -37.77
C PRO A 344 10.45 -18.31 -37.10
N GLY A 345 9.31 -18.93 -37.38
CA GLY A 345 8.96 -20.20 -36.77
C GLY A 345 7.85 -20.94 -37.49
N LEU A 346 7.66 -22.20 -37.12
CA LEU A 346 6.68 -23.11 -37.68
C LEU A 346 5.56 -23.38 -36.68
N ILE A 347 4.34 -23.50 -37.15
CA ILE A 347 3.18 -23.99 -36.41
C ILE A 347 2.96 -25.44 -36.80
N VAL A 348 3.08 -26.35 -35.85
CA VAL A 348 2.82 -27.77 -36.04
C VAL A 348 1.56 -28.16 -35.29
N GLU A 349 0.60 -28.78 -36.00
CA GLU A 349 -0.56 -29.41 -35.43
C GLU A 349 -0.29 -30.89 -35.19
N VAL A 350 -0.57 -31.33 -34.00
CA VAL A 350 -0.48 -32.75 -33.61
C VAL A 350 -1.89 -33.26 -33.32
N LEU A 351 -2.27 -34.33 -34.02
CA LEU A 351 -3.52 -35.05 -33.82
C LEU A 351 -3.17 -36.43 -33.23
N PRO A 352 -3.21 -36.62 -31.92
CA PRO A 352 -2.99 -37.92 -31.32
C PRO A 352 -4.17 -38.85 -31.60
N HIS A 353 -3.93 -40.18 -31.57
CA HIS A 353 -5.03 -41.16 -31.71
C HIS A 353 -6.04 -41.09 -30.57
N GLU A 354 -5.56 -40.76 -29.37
CA GLU A 354 -6.38 -40.50 -28.18
C GLU A 354 -6.05 -39.13 -27.64
N GLY A 355 -7.03 -38.20 -27.64
CA GLY A 355 -6.86 -36.83 -27.11
C GLY A 355 -7.29 -35.71 -28.07
N GLU A 356 -7.14 -34.49 -27.61
CA GLU A 356 -7.48 -33.30 -28.38
C GLU A 356 -6.33 -32.86 -29.29
N LYS A 357 -6.65 -32.21 -30.39
CA LYS A 357 -5.72 -31.58 -31.31
C LYS A 357 -4.88 -30.50 -30.57
N VAL A 358 -3.57 -30.57 -30.70
CA VAL A 358 -2.63 -29.65 -30.05
C VAL A 358 -1.83 -28.87 -31.09
N GLN A 359 -1.78 -27.54 -30.97
CA GLN A 359 -0.88 -26.71 -31.74
C GLN A 359 0.43 -26.48 -31.00
N ILE A 360 1.53 -26.63 -31.69
CA ILE A 360 2.91 -26.49 -31.18
C ILE A 360 3.61 -25.40 -31.96
N LEU A 361 4.20 -24.46 -31.23
CA LEU A 361 5.02 -23.39 -31.80
C LEU A 361 6.49 -23.82 -31.79
N LEU A 362 7.13 -23.76 -32.94
CA LEU A 362 8.54 -24.13 -33.12
C LEU A 362 9.34 -22.96 -33.70
N PRO A 363 9.81 -22.03 -32.86
CA PRO A 363 10.69 -20.95 -33.30
C PRO A 363 12.01 -21.52 -33.84
N LEU A 364 12.40 -21.09 -35.03
CA LEU A 364 13.62 -21.63 -35.70
C LEU A 364 14.89 -21.24 -34.94
N HIS A 365 14.91 -20.09 -34.31
CA HIS A 365 16.08 -19.63 -33.52
C HIS A 365 16.18 -20.29 -32.14
N PHE A 366 15.13 -20.95 -31.66
CA PHE A 366 15.07 -21.59 -30.36
C PHE A 366 14.71 -23.09 -30.46
N PRO A 367 15.62 -23.94 -30.91
CA PRO A 367 15.30 -25.34 -31.23
C PRO A 367 14.82 -26.18 -30.04
N ASN A 368 15.09 -25.72 -28.81
CA ASN A 368 14.65 -26.39 -27.58
C ASN A 368 13.37 -25.78 -26.97
N PHE A 369 12.69 -24.87 -27.65
CA PHE A 369 11.55 -24.13 -27.13
C PHE A 369 10.41 -25.05 -26.68
N ASP A 370 10.08 -26.08 -27.45
CA ASP A 370 9.00 -27.01 -27.14
C ASP A 370 9.25 -27.88 -25.88
N LYS A 371 10.49 -27.94 -25.37
CA LYS A 371 10.76 -28.61 -24.08
C LYS A 371 10.01 -27.94 -22.91
N MET A 372 9.71 -26.64 -23.02
CA MET A 372 9.00 -25.86 -21.99
C MET A 372 7.50 -26.18 -21.94
N ARG A 373 6.91 -26.66 -23.03
CA ARG A 373 5.49 -27.00 -23.09
C ARG A 373 5.10 -28.15 -22.16
N GLY A 374 6.03 -29.04 -21.83
CA GLY A 374 5.76 -30.16 -20.92
C GLY A 374 5.02 -31.34 -21.55
N GLY A 375 4.77 -31.36 -22.86
CA GLY A 375 4.07 -32.44 -23.57
C GLY A 375 4.81 -33.79 -23.55
N ALA A 376 4.10 -34.88 -23.87
CA ALA A 376 4.68 -36.24 -23.95
C ALA A 376 5.69 -36.37 -25.09
N LEU A 377 5.47 -35.69 -26.22
CA LEU A 377 6.39 -35.57 -27.33
C LEU A 377 7.02 -34.18 -27.35
N VAL A 378 8.32 -34.09 -27.58
CA VAL A 378 9.08 -32.85 -27.74
C VAL A 378 9.59 -32.76 -29.17
N PHE A 379 9.28 -31.65 -29.82
CA PHE A 379 9.65 -31.34 -31.18
C PHE A 379 10.88 -30.41 -31.19
N THR A 380 11.87 -30.71 -32.01
CA THR A 380 13.08 -29.92 -32.17
C THR A 380 13.37 -29.78 -33.66
N VAL A 381 13.56 -28.58 -34.16
CA VAL A 381 13.97 -28.34 -35.56
C VAL A 381 15.45 -28.59 -35.69
N LEU A 382 15.82 -29.44 -36.64
CA LEU A 382 17.22 -29.77 -36.95
C LEU A 382 17.72 -29.00 -38.18
N GLY A 383 19.02 -28.83 -38.29
CA GLY A 383 19.67 -28.40 -39.54
C GLY A 383 19.72 -26.89 -39.79
N GLN A 384 19.13 -26.07 -38.96
CA GLN A 384 19.44 -24.64 -39.00
C GLN A 384 20.80 -24.42 -38.35
N LYS A 385 21.76 -23.98 -39.14
CA LYS A 385 23.05 -23.50 -38.63
C LYS A 385 22.71 -22.43 -37.58
N GLN A 386 23.07 -22.70 -36.31
CA GLN A 386 23.24 -21.59 -35.37
C GLN A 386 24.23 -20.65 -36.07
N ARG A 387 23.76 -19.47 -36.48
CA ARG A 387 24.66 -18.41 -36.91
C ARG A 387 25.62 -18.23 -35.74
N GLU A 388 26.92 -18.64 -35.96
CA GLU A 388 27.98 -18.24 -35.07
C GLU A 388 27.96 -16.71 -35.05
N PHE A 389 27.51 -16.16 -33.93
CA PHE A 389 27.59 -14.75 -33.66
C PHE A 389 29.07 -14.32 -33.73
N LYS A 390 29.48 -13.67 -34.80
CA LYS A 390 30.73 -12.93 -34.83
C LYS A 390 30.52 -11.65 -34.01
N PRO A 391 31.34 -11.44 -32.94
CA PRO A 391 31.11 -10.33 -31.99
C PRO A 391 31.46 -8.94 -32.53
N GLU A 392 31.82 -8.74 -33.80
CA GLU A 392 32.65 -7.59 -34.17
C GLU A 392 31.93 -6.35 -34.70
N ASP A 393 30.61 -6.34 -35.01
CA ASP A 393 30.03 -5.12 -35.63
C ASP A 393 28.58 -4.79 -35.26
N LYS A 394 28.00 -5.23 -34.15
CA LYS A 394 26.66 -4.86 -33.79
C LYS A 394 26.63 -3.91 -32.59
N VAL A 395 26.22 -2.69 -32.84
CA VAL A 395 25.79 -1.74 -31.77
C VAL A 395 24.72 -2.44 -30.96
N GLU A 396 25.07 -2.86 -29.73
CA GLU A 396 24.09 -3.45 -28.80
C GLU A 396 23.05 -2.39 -28.49
N ARG A 397 21.83 -2.53 -29.02
CA ARG A 397 20.68 -1.70 -28.65
C ARG A 397 20.05 -2.24 -27.38
N TYR A 398 19.76 -1.35 -26.48
CA TYR A 398 19.06 -1.65 -25.24
C TYR A 398 17.66 -1.05 -25.28
N TYR A 399 16.78 -1.63 -24.47
CA TYR A 399 15.55 -0.97 -24.11
C TYR A 399 15.55 -0.67 -22.62
N THR A 400 14.92 0.43 -22.23
CA THR A 400 14.59 0.73 -20.84
C THR A 400 13.21 0.21 -20.51
N GLY A 401 13.09 -0.51 -19.39
CA GLY A 401 11.79 -0.92 -18.86
C GLY A 401 11.35 0.03 -17.76
N LEU A 402 10.24 0.73 -17.99
CA LEU A 402 9.67 1.70 -17.08
C LEU A 402 8.42 1.15 -16.40
N GLN A 403 8.34 1.33 -15.08
CA GLN A 403 7.08 1.23 -14.34
C GLN A 403 6.45 2.61 -14.28
N VAL A 404 5.22 2.72 -14.76
CA VAL A 404 4.47 3.98 -14.87
C VAL A 404 3.29 3.92 -13.91
N THR A 405 3.23 4.88 -12.98
CA THR A 405 2.18 4.89 -11.95
C THR A 405 1.55 6.25 -11.81
N GLN A 406 0.24 6.26 -11.58
CA GLN A 406 -0.47 7.44 -11.12
C GLN A 406 -1.30 7.05 -9.90
N ASP A 407 -1.11 7.76 -8.79
CA ASP A 407 -1.90 7.56 -7.57
C ASP A 407 -2.31 8.92 -6.98
N PRO A 408 -3.55 9.37 -7.30
CA PRO A 408 -4.06 10.64 -6.78
C PRO A 408 -4.37 10.59 -5.28
N GLY A 409 -4.40 9.42 -4.66
CA GLY A 409 -4.64 9.25 -3.23
C GLY A 409 -3.42 9.53 -2.35
N VAL A 410 -2.20 9.48 -2.91
CA VAL A 410 -0.95 9.66 -2.16
C VAL A 410 -0.90 10.95 -1.34
N PRO A 411 -1.21 12.15 -1.84
CA PRO A 411 -1.21 13.38 -1.04
C PRO A 411 -2.19 13.33 0.13
N VAL A 412 -3.36 12.69 -0.07
CA VAL A 412 -4.38 12.52 0.95
C VAL A 412 -3.89 11.56 2.06
N VAL A 413 -3.25 10.46 1.67
CA VAL A 413 -2.63 9.49 2.60
C VAL A 413 -1.56 10.19 3.45
N TYR A 414 -0.65 10.96 2.86
CA TYR A 414 0.36 11.72 3.62
C TYR A 414 -0.27 12.73 4.57
N THR A 415 -1.35 13.41 4.17
CA THR A 415 -2.09 14.32 5.05
C THR A 415 -2.64 13.56 6.26
N GLY A 416 -3.19 12.37 6.04
CA GLY A 416 -3.63 11.47 7.12
C GLY A 416 -2.49 11.07 8.06
N PHE A 417 -1.32 10.73 7.55
CA PHE A 417 -0.14 10.40 8.38
C PHE A 417 0.30 11.58 9.25
N VAL A 418 0.42 12.78 8.67
CA VAL A 418 0.81 13.97 9.43
C VAL A 418 -0.22 14.27 10.53
N GLY A 419 -1.51 14.20 10.21
CA GLY A 419 -2.58 14.37 11.19
C GLY A 419 -2.53 13.32 12.32
N MET A 420 -2.22 12.07 11.99
CA MET A 420 -2.07 10.98 12.96
C MET A 420 -0.91 11.25 13.93
N ILE A 421 0.24 11.70 13.44
CA ILE A 421 1.39 12.07 14.28
C ILE A 421 1.00 13.19 15.23
N ILE A 422 0.33 14.24 14.73
CA ILE A 422 -0.16 15.36 15.56
C ILE A 422 -1.15 14.83 16.62
N GLY A 423 -2.09 14.00 16.24
CA GLY A 423 -3.05 13.38 17.13
C GLY A 423 -2.39 12.54 18.23
N PHE A 424 -1.36 11.78 17.91
CA PHE A 424 -0.57 11.03 18.89
C PHE A 424 0.19 11.94 19.85
N ILE A 425 0.83 13.01 19.35
CA ILE A 425 1.51 14.01 20.20
C ILE A 425 0.51 14.59 21.20
N ILE A 426 -0.66 15.02 20.75
CA ILE A 426 -1.72 15.55 21.62
C ILE A 426 -2.15 14.48 22.63
N THR A 427 -2.37 13.25 22.16
CA THR A 427 -2.93 12.18 22.99
C THR A 427 -1.96 11.70 24.06
N PHE A 428 -0.68 11.54 23.74
CA PHE A 428 0.30 10.93 24.65
C PHE A 428 1.07 11.96 25.48
N PHE A 429 1.39 13.12 24.93
CA PHE A 429 2.24 14.12 25.61
C PHE A 429 1.43 15.24 26.28
N MET A 430 0.18 15.48 25.86
CA MET A 430 -0.67 16.55 26.44
C MET A 430 -1.78 15.94 27.30
N SER A 431 -1.42 15.39 28.46
CA SER A 431 -2.41 14.85 29.40
C SER A 431 -3.16 15.95 30.13
N HIS A 432 -4.50 15.87 30.18
CA HIS A 432 -5.33 16.74 30.99
C HIS A 432 -4.93 16.62 32.47
N GLN A 433 -4.67 17.76 33.11
CA GLN A 433 -4.19 17.88 34.48
C GLN A 433 -5.07 18.84 35.25
N THR A 434 -5.46 18.44 36.45
CA THR A 434 -6.20 19.26 37.40
C THR A 434 -5.48 19.25 38.75
N VAL A 435 -5.45 20.40 39.38
CA VAL A 435 -4.87 20.58 40.74
C VAL A 435 -5.89 21.26 41.62
N CYS A 436 -5.92 20.87 42.87
CA CYS A 436 -6.62 21.56 43.95
C CYS A 436 -5.61 21.95 45.02
N VAL A 437 -5.57 23.24 45.38
CA VAL A 437 -4.87 23.74 46.55
C VAL A 437 -5.93 24.15 47.57
N GLU A 438 -6.04 23.38 48.66
CA GLU A 438 -6.96 23.59 49.75
C GLU A 438 -6.27 24.40 50.83
N LEU A 439 -6.86 25.51 51.26
CA LEU A 439 -6.40 26.41 52.31
C LEU A 439 -7.43 26.37 53.45
N THR A 440 -7.06 25.82 54.60
CA THR A 440 -7.96 25.64 55.75
C THR A 440 -7.34 26.26 56.99
N ALA A 441 -8.04 27.18 57.65
CA ALA A 441 -7.58 27.75 58.91
C ALA A 441 -7.69 26.72 60.05
N ARG A 442 -6.60 26.45 60.76
CA ARG A 442 -6.56 25.54 61.91
C ARG A 442 -5.58 26.07 62.97
N GLY A 443 -6.08 26.33 64.15
CA GLY A 443 -5.24 26.64 65.32
C GLY A 443 -4.29 27.85 65.15
N GLY A 444 -4.72 28.88 64.43
CA GLY A 444 -3.92 30.11 64.23
C GLY A 444 -2.99 30.05 63.00
N GLN A 445 -2.90 28.91 62.35
CA GLN A 445 -2.12 28.70 61.11
C GLN A 445 -3.03 28.23 59.97
N THR A 446 -2.60 28.40 58.72
CA THR A 446 -3.30 27.87 57.54
C THR A 446 -2.66 26.52 57.16
N HIS A 447 -3.48 25.47 57.18
CA HIS A 447 -3.12 24.18 56.62
C HIS A 447 -3.32 24.22 55.11
N VAL A 448 -2.22 24.00 54.35
CA VAL A 448 -2.21 23.97 52.90
C VAL A 448 -2.10 22.52 52.40
N ALA A 449 -3.07 22.09 51.63
CA ALA A 449 -3.00 20.76 50.97
C ALA A 449 -3.05 20.89 49.44
N VAL A 450 -2.02 20.42 48.77
CA VAL A 450 -1.90 20.42 47.31
C VAL A 450 -2.15 19.02 46.81
N ALA A 451 -3.17 18.84 45.98
CA ALA A 451 -3.51 17.56 45.35
C ALA A 451 -3.59 17.68 43.85
N GLY A 452 -3.04 16.72 43.11
CA GLY A 452 -3.00 16.70 41.66
C GLY A 452 -3.61 15.43 41.07
N ILE A 453 -4.35 15.57 40.01
CA ILE A 453 -4.96 14.48 39.25
C ILE A 453 -4.63 14.66 37.78
N ALA A 454 -4.21 13.59 37.09
CA ALA A 454 -4.05 13.55 35.65
C ALA A 454 -4.82 12.38 35.06
N ASP A 455 -5.40 12.56 33.87
CA ASP A 455 -6.09 11.49 33.15
C ASP A 455 -5.09 10.39 32.70
N ARG A 456 -3.85 10.80 32.44
CA ARG A 456 -2.72 9.92 32.04
C ARG A 456 -1.45 10.36 32.78
N ASN A 457 -0.41 9.53 32.78
CA ASN A 457 0.87 9.80 33.44
C ASN A 457 0.72 10.20 34.91
N LYS A 458 0.14 9.30 35.72
CA LYS A 458 -0.09 9.51 37.16
C LYS A 458 1.19 9.77 37.93
N LEU A 459 2.30 9.04 37.63
CA LEU A 459 3.61 9.24 38.26
C LEU A 459 4.21 10.61 37.93
N GLY A 460 4.06 11.09 36.67
CA GLY A 460 4.49 12.44 36.32
C GLY A 460 3.68 13.52 37.04
N MET A 461 2.42 13.25 37.35
CA MET A 461 1.58 14.18 38.11
C MET A 461 1.95 14.25 39.59
N GLU A 462 2.36 13.13 40.17
CA GLU A 462 2.87 13.06 41.55
C GLU A 462 4.07 14.01 41.73
N ARG A 463 5.12 13.83 40.92
CA ARG A 463 6.30 14.72 40.94
C ARG A 463 5.96 16.19 40.72
N LYS A 464 5.00 16.48 39.82
CA LYS A 464 4.56 17.86 39.57
C LYS A 464 3.80 18.45 40.74
N THR A 465 3.04 17.63 41.50
CA THR A 465 2.29 18.05 42.69
C THR A 465 3.26 18.38 43.80
N GLU A 466 4.29 17.54 44.05
CA GLU A 466 5.35 17.81 45.02
C GLU A 466 6.16 19.06 44.67
N GLN A 467 6.58 19.21 43.39
CA GLN A 467 7.30 20.43 42.95
C GLN A 467 6.44 21.70 43.09
N LEU A 468 5.14 21.58 42.83
CA LEU A 468 4.22 22.70 43.02
C LEU A 468 4.08 23.06 44.50
N ALA A 469 3.90 22.06 45.36
CA ALA A 469 3.81 22.27 46.81
C ALA A 469 5.10 22.90 47.35
N GLY A 470 6.29 22.43 46.92
CA GLY A 470 7.58 23.03 47.29
C GLY A 470 7.69 24.49 46.84
N ARG A 471 7.26 24.80 45.60
CA ARG A 471 7.27 26.19 45.09
C ARG A 471 6.27 27.08 45.82
N LEU A 472 5.08 26.60 46.16
CA LEU A 472 4.10 27.37 46.91
C LEU A 472 4.56 27.62 48.36
N LYS A 473 5.28 26.66 48.98
CA LYS A 473 5.88 26.82 50.32
C LYS A 473 7.03 27.83 50.36
N SER A 474 7.74 28.02 49.24
CA SER A 474 8.86 28.98 49.14
C SER A 474 8.46 30.43 48.81
N LEU A 475 7.20 30.69 48.58
CA LEU A 475 6.62 32.03 48.36
C LEU A 475 6.31 32.73 49.68
#